data_cfe1476a2f3e15f5e6925c2e464a5758
#
_entry.id   cfe1476a2f3e15f5e6925c2e464a5758
#
_cell.length_a   1.000
_cell.length_b   1.000
_cell.length_c   1.000
_cell.angle_alpha   90.00
_cell.angle_beta   90.00
_cell.angle_gamma   90.00
#
_symmetry.space_group_name_H-M   'P 1'
#
loop_
_entity.id
_entity.type
_entity.pdbx_description
1 polymer ?
#
loop_
_entity_poly.entity_id
_entity_poly.type
_entity_poly.pdbx_seq_one_letter_code
_entity_poly.pdbx_strand_id
1 'polypeptide(L)'
;MLIKTGDDIHSSEITPKALYLRRREFIQGMAGSAVAAAAALAPPAVGRAAAQTGQKLPNVRKSPLSTDEKLNDYEDVTTYNNFYEFGTSKDDPAMNAKSFKPRPWKLAIEGHVARPAAYDLDEFIKPFALEERIYRLRCVEAWSMVIPWVGIPLADVIKRVEPTSKAKYVEFVSLMDPVRMPGQRADVLPWPYVEGLRMDEATHPLTILAVGVYGEVLPNQNGAPIRLVVPWKYGFKGIKSIVKLRFVDYQPRNTWQLQTPNEYGFYANVNPEVDHPRWSQARERRIGEFFKRKTLMFNGYADQVASLYTGLDLRKNF
;
A
#
# COMPACT_ATOMS: atom_id res chain seq x y z
N MET A 1 -45.69 -13.68 12.00
CA MET A 1 -44.36 -13.42 11.40
C MET A 1 -43.65 -12.43 12.33
N LEU A 2 -42.79 -12.90 13.24
CA LEU A 2 -42.09 -12.05 14.18
C LEU A 2 -40.78 -11.57 13.51
N ILE A 3 -40.70 -10.27 13.23
CA ILE A 3 -39.51 -9.60 12.75
C ILE A 3 -38.57 -9.49 13.99
N LYS A 4 -37.47 -10.24 14.01
CA LYS A 4 -36.35 -10.02 14.95
C LYS A 4 -35.69 -8.70 14.59
N THR A 5 -35.92 -7.66 15.40
CA THR A 5 -35.08 -6.45 15.38
C THR A 5 -33.70 -6.82 15.91
N GLY A 6 -32.63 -6.45 15.18
CA GLY A 6 -31.25 -6.64 15.64
C GLY A 6 -31.00 -5.87 16.94
N ASP A 7 -30.05 -6.35 17.73
CA ASP A 7 -29.67 -5.77 19.02
C ASP A 7 -29.41 -4.27 18.87
N ASP A 8 -30.19 -3.46 19.58
CA ASP A 8 -30.07 -2.02 19.60
C ASP A 8 -28.74 -1.62 20.25
N ILE A 9 -27.93 -0.86 19.51
CA ILE A 9 -26.72 -0.22 20.05
C ILE A 9 -27.16 0.69 21.19
N HIS A 10 -26.66 0.44 22.41
CA HIS A 10 -27.01 1.25 23.57
C HIS A 10 -26.60 2.71 23.35
N SER A 11 -27.45 3.65 23.76
CA SER A 11 -27.22 5.09 23.59
C SER A 11 -25.90 5.59 24.20
N SER A 12 -25.34 4.85 25.18
CA SER A 12 -24.02 5.07 25.77
C SER A 12 -22.85 4.75 24.84
N GLU A 13 -23.08 3.97 23.79
CA GLU A 13 -22.06 3.58 22.77
C GLU A 13 -22.06 4.54 21.58
N ILE A 14 -23.02 5.45 21.50
CA ILE A 14 -23.11 6.46 20.43
C ILE A 14 -22.44 7.74 20.89
N THR A 15 -21.28 8.05 20.33
CA THR A 15 -20.62 9.34 20.57
C THR A 15 -21.54 10.49 20.11
N PRO A 16 -21.96 11.42 20.99
CA PRO A 16 -22.80 12.55 20.59
C PRO A 16 -22.18 13.34 19.42
N LYS A 17 -23.00 13.67 18.42
CA LYS A 17 -22.56 14.38 17.21
C LYS A 17 -21.77 15.67 17.51
N ALA A 18 -22.11 16.38 18.60
CA ALA A 18 -21.38 17.57 19.03
C ALA A 18 -19.95 17.28 19.50
N LEU A 19 -19.69 16.15 20.16
CA LEU A 19 -18.38 15.69 20.57
C LEU A 19 -17.55 15.21 19.37
N TYR A 20 -18.20 14.52 18.42
CA TYR A 20 -17.57 14.09 17.18
C TYR A 20 -17.11 15.27 16.32
N LEU A 21 -17.91 16.32 16.22
CA LEU A 21 -17.56 17.54 15.46
C LEU A 21 -16.51 18.41 16.15
N ARG A 22 -16.40 18.36 17.49
CA ARG A 22 -15.40 19.09 18.30
C ARG A 22 -14.06 18.35 18.48
N ARG A 23 -13.92 17.17 17.93
CA ARG A 23 -12.67 16.37 18.04
C ARG A 23 -11.44 17.16 17.58
N ARG A 24 -11.59 17.94 16.53
CA ARG A 24 -10.51 18.79 15.99
C ARG A 24 -10.12 19.94 16.94
N GLU A 25 -11.10 20.58 17.58
CA GLU A 25 -10.89 21.66 18.56
C GLU A 25 -10.30 21.13 19.88
N PHE A 26 -10.71 19.94 20.30
CA PHE A 26 -10.17 19.30 21.50
C PHE A 26 -8.70 18.92 21.35
N ILE A 27 -8.30 18.40 20.19
CA ILE A 27 -6.89 18.06 19.87
C ILE A 27 -6.04 19.33 19.77
N GLN A 28 -6.57 20.41 19.18
CA GLN A 28 -5.87 21.70 19.09
C GLN A 28 -5.74 22.40 20.45
N GLY A 29 -6.74 22.28 21.32
CA GLY A 29 -6.70 22.84 22.68
C GLY A 29 -5.71 22.16 23.61
N MET A 30 -5.50 20.84 23.46
CA MET A 30 -4.49 20.11 24.24
C MET A 30 -3.05 20.39 23.79
N ALA A 31 -2.83 20.69 22.51
CA ALA A 31 -1.51 21.07 22.00
C ALA A 31 -1.04 22.45 22.48
N GLY A 32 -1.97 23.36 22.73
CA GLY A 32 -1.65 24.73 23.19
C GLY A 32 -1.22 24.83 24.68
N SER A 33 -1.66 23.89 25.52
CA SER A 33 -1.39 23.93 26.97
C SER A 33 -0.07 23.27 27.38
N ALA A 34 0.54 22.46 26.51
CA ALA A 34 1.79 21.72 26.79
C ALA A 34 3.07 22.52 26.46
N VAL A 35 2.97 23.64 25.72
CA VAL A 35 4.15 24.40 25.24
C VAL A 35 4.67 25.36 26.28
N ALA A 36 3.86 25.79 27.27
CA ALA A 36 4.27 26.81 28.24
C ALA A 36 5.10 26.29 29.45
N ALA A 37 5.19 24.97 29.66
CA ALA A 37 5.86 24.39 30.84
C ALA A 37 7.21 23.69 30.54
N ALA A 38 7.64 23.58 29.27
CA ALA A 38 8.83 22.78 28.88
C ALA A 38 10.08 23.59 28.53
N ALA A 39 10.10 24.91 28.75
CA ALA A 39 11.23 25.77 28.33
C ALA A 39 12.39 25.85 29.32
N ALA A 40 12.38 25.16 30.47
CA ALA A 40 13.35 25.39 31.55
C ALA A 40 14.35 24.25 31.83
N LEU A 41 14.26 23.05 31.18
CA LEU A 41 15.20 21.93 31.44
C LEU A 41 15.50 21.16 30.17
N ALA A 42 16.33 21.69 29.28
CA ALA A 42 16.84 20.92 28.14
C ALA A 42 18.27 20.41 28.43
N PRO A 43 18.51 19.09 28.47
CA PRO A 43 19.87 18.55 28.36
C PRO A 43 20.38 18.65 26.91
N PRO A 44 21.73 18.67 26.70
CA PRO A 44 22.32 18.91 25.39
C PRO A 44 21.91 17.84 24.36
N ALA A 45 21.66 18.31 23.16
CA ALA A 45 21.20 17.51 22.03
C ALA A 45 22.18 16.40 21.66
N VAL A 46 21.87 15.19 22.05
CA VAL A 46 22.40 13.98 21.42
C VAL A 46 21.74 13.88 20.05
N GLY A 47 22.55 13.81 18.99
CA GLY A 47 22.10 13.86 17.59
C GLY A 47 20.93 12.91 17.31
N ARG A 48 19.76 13.46 17.12
CA ARG A 48 18.58 12.78 16.62
C ARG A 48 18.88 12.43 15.17
N ALA A 49 19.05 11.14 14.88
CA ALA A 49 18.94 10.65 13.51
C ALA A 49 17.55 11.06 13.00
N ALA A 50 17.50 12.12 12.18
CA ALA A 50 16.26 12.58 11.56
C ALA A 50 15.68 11.41 10.74
N ALA A 51 14.42 11.09 10.99
CA ALA A 51 13.65 10.24 10.08
C ALA A 51 13.78 10.86 8.67
N GLN A 52 14.07 10.05 7.64
CA GLN A 52 14.29 10.50 6.25
C GLN A 52 12.99 10.98 5.55
N THR A 53 11.99 11.40 6.32
CA THR A 53 10.75 12.00 5.81
C THR A 53 11.05 13.41 5.35
N GLY A 54 10.69 13.71 4.10
CA GLY A 54 10.90 15.03 3.49
C GLY A 54 12.14 15.15 2.59
N GLN A 55 12.93 14.08 2.42
CA GLN A 55 14.03 14.10 1.46
C GLN A 55 13.50 14.00 0.02
N LYS A 56 13.72 15.04 -0.78
CA LYS A 56 13.31 15.06 -2.20
C LYS A 56 14.12 14.08 -3.03
N LEU A 57 13.42 13.38 -3.93
CA LEU A 57 14.04 12.52 -4.93
C LEU A 57 14.52 13.37 -6.13
N PRO A 58 15.77 13.20 -6.57
CA PRO A 58 16.30 13.95 -7.72
C PRO A 58 15.78 13.35 -9.04
N ASN A 59 15.73 14.19 -10.08
CA ASN A 59 15.53 13.77 -11.47
C ASN A 59 14.25 12.95 -11.74
N VAL A 60 13.18 13.21 -11.00
CA VAL A 60 11.89 12.56 -11.21
C VAL A 60 11.23 13.09 -12.48
N ARG A 61 10.86 12.20 -13.40
CA ARG A 61 10.17 12.53 -14.66
C ARG A 61 8.66 12.39 -14.49
N LYS A 62 7.88 13.28 -15.08
CA LYS A 62 6.42 13.11 -15.16
C LYS A 62 6.09 12.04 -16.18
N SER A 63 5.14 11.17 -15.84
CA SER A 63 4.68 10.11 -16.74
C SER A 63 3.35 10.46 -17.39
N PRO A 64 3.17 10.15 -18.69
CA PRO A 64 1.87 10.29 -19.36
C PRO A 64 0.81 9.28 -18.89
N LEU A 65 1.21 8.27 -18.11
CA LEU A 65 0.30 7.26 -17.57
C LEU A 65 -0.38 7.69 -16.26
N SER A 66 -0.28 8.97 -15.92
CA SER A 66 -0.94 9.56 -14.74
C SER A 66 -2.40 9.92 -15.04
N THR A 67 -3.25 9.89 -13.98
CA THR A 67 -4.57 10.56 -14.03
C THR A 67 -4.41 12.06 -13.72
N ASP A 68 -5.33 12.86 -14.18
CA ASP A 68 -5.46 14.31 -13.89
C ASP A 68 -6.41 14.60 -12.73
N GLU A 69 -6.92 13.55 -12.02
CA GLU A 69 -7.76 13.74 -10.84
C GLU A 69 -7.01 14.48 -9.72
N LYS A 70 -7.79 15.24 -8.94
CA LYS A 70 -7.27 15.94 -7.75
C LYS A 70 -6.59 14.95 -6.80
N LEU A 71 -5.35 15.28 -6.42
CA LEU A 71 -4.60 14.54 -5.43
C LEU A 71 -5.27 14.58 -4.07
N ASN A 72 -5.15 13.52 -3.31
CA ASN A 72 -5.41 13.55 -1.87
C ASN A 72 -4.34 14.38 -1.16
N ASP A 73 -4.65 14.87 0.03
CA ASP A 73 -3.68 15.61 0.83
C ASP A 73 -2.59 14.66 1.36
N TYR A 74 -1.38 15.19 1.52
CA TYR A 74 -0.23 14.43 2.03
C TYR A 74 -0.54 13.76 3.38
N GLU A 75 -1.23 14.47 4.26
CA GLU A 75 -1.62 13.96 5.57
C GLU A 75 -2.51 12.73 5.45
N ASP A 76 -3.55 12.77 4.60
CA ASP A 76 -4.43 11.62 4.37
C ASP A 76 -3.63 10.38 3.91
N VAL A 77 -2.72 10.57 2.95
CA VAL A 77 -1.93 9.48 2.37
C VAL A 77 -0.94 8.90 3.37
N THR A 78 -0.41 9.72 4.29
CA THR A 78 0.64 9.29 5.21
C THR A 78 0.14 8.91 6.60
N THR A 79 -1.14 9.16 6.92
CA THR A 79 -1.71 8.83 8.24
C THR A 79 -2.87 7.85 8.20
N TYR A 80 -3.43 7.56 7.02
CA TYR A 80 -4.52 6.61 6.83
C TYR A 80 -4.05 5.41 6.00
N ASN A 81 -3.46 4.41 6.66
CA ASN A 81 -2.76 3.31 6.00
C ASN A 81 -3.25 1.95 6.47
N ASN A 82 -3.19 0.96 5.59
CA ASN A 82 -3.21 -0.46 5.93
C ASN A 82 -1.79 -1.00 5.81
N PHE A 83 -1.11 -1.18 6.93
CA PHE A 83 0.22 -1.78 6.99
C PHE A 83 0.34 -2.58 8.29
N TYR A 84 -0.21 -3.80 8.24
CA TYR A 84 -0.46 -4.66 9.39
C TYR A 84 0.82 -5.04 10.15
N GLU A 85 1.96 -4.98 9.49
CA GLU A 85 3.28 -5.13 10.12
C GLU A 85 3.54 -4.07 11.21
N PHE A 86 2.81 -2.93 11.18
CA PHE A 86 2.90 -1.88 12.19
C PHE A 86 1.61 -1.72 13.02
N GLY A 87 0.58 -2.50 12.73
CA GLY A 87 -0.69 -2.50 13.47
C GLY A 87 -1.91 -2.51 12.56
N THR A 88 -3.08 -2.76 13.13
CA THR A 88 -4.31 -3.03 12.39
C THR A 88 -5.22 -1.82 12.22
N SER A 89 -5.05 -0.76 13.04
CA SER A 89 -5.75 0.51 12.87
C SER A 89 -5.12 1.35 11.76
N LYS A 90 -5.88 2.27 11.16
CA LYS A 90 -5.42 3.07 10.02
C LYS A 90 -4.29 4.05 10.37
N ASP A 91 -4.22 4.48 11.61
CA ASP A 91 -3.22 5.40 12.17
C ASP A 91 -2.02 4.68 12.81
N ASP A 92 -2.15 3.38 13.14
CA ASP A 92 -1.06 2.58 13.72
C ASP A 92 0.24 2.67 12.93
N PRO A 93 0.25 2.53 11.58
CA PRO A 93 1.49 2.60 10.82
C PRO A 93 2.20 3.95 10.95
N ALA A 94 1.46 5.06 10.94
CA ALA A 94 2.03 6.41 11.12
C ALA A 94 2.62 6.60 12.52
N MET A 95 2.04 5.97 13.54
CA MET A 95 2.53 6.04 14.92
C MET A 95 3.71 5.10 15.15
N ASN A 96 3.60 3.84 14.72
CA ASN A 96 4.50 2.76 15.10
C ASN A 96 5.72 2.62 14.17
N ALA A 97 5.66 3.12 12.92
CA ALA A 97 6.77 3.02 11.99
C ALA A 97 7.84 4.12 12.15
N LYS A 98 7.68 5.07 13.09
CA LYS A 98 8.59 6.22 13.24
C LYS A 98 10.06 5.82 13.50
N SER A 99 10.27 4.74 14.24
CA SER A 99 11.60 4.23 14.58
C SER A 99 12.18 3.27 13.53
N PHE A 100 11.38 2.88 12.54
CA PHE A 100 11.81 1.95 11.49
C PHE A 100 12.90 2.58 10.63
N LYS A 101 14.02 1.86 10.45
CA LYS A 101 15.15 2.29 9.63
C LYS A 101 15.16 1.48 8.32
N PRO A 102 14.71 2.06 7.19
CA PRO A 102 14.63 1.35 5.91
C PRO A 102 15.97 1.31 5.14
N ARG A 103 17.07 1.74 5.75
CA ARG A 103 18.43 1.68 5.18
C ARG A 103 19.44 1.25 6.23
N PRO A 104 20.51 0.47 5.84
CA PRO A 104 20.71 -0.14 4.52
C PRO A 104 19.68 -1.23 4.23
N TRP A 105 19.40 -1.51 2.93
CA TRP A 105 18.39 -2.49 2.51
C TRP A 105 18.89 -3.40 1.41
N LYS A 106 18.63 -4.69 1.54
CA LYS A 106 18.94 -5.68 0.51
C LYS A 106 17.68 -6.18 -0.17
N LEU A 107 17.73 -6.29 -1.49
CA LEU A 107 16.69 -6.88 -2.32
C LEU A 107 17.22 -8.17 -2.94
N ALA A 108 16.67 -9.31 -2.55
CA ALA A 108 17.00 -10.60 -3.13
C ALA A 108 16.22 -10.83 -4.42
N ILE A 109 16.90 -11.22 -5.48
CA ILE A 109 16.32 -11.68 -6.74
C ILE A 109 16.60 -13.17 -6.87
N GLU A 110 15.56 -13.99 -6.97
CA GLU A 110 15.66 -15.46 -6.92
C GLU A 110 14.79 -16.14 -7.99
N GLY A 111 14.94 -17.45 -8.12
CA GLY A 111 14.13 -18.30 -8.98
C GLY A 111 14.57 -18.34 -10.43
N HIS A 112 13.64 -18.35 -11.36
CA HIS A 112 13.88 -18.52 -12.80
C HIS A 112 14.39 -17.25 -13.47
N VAL A 113 15.60 -16.79 -13.09
CA VAL A 113 16.29 -15.62 -13.64
C VAL A 113 17.74 -15.95 -14.00
N ALA A 114 18.32 -15.20 -14.94
CA ALA A 114 19.71 -15.36 -15.32
C ALA A 114 20.69 -14.78 -14.28
N ARG A 115 20.24 -13.82 -13.45
CA ARG A 115 21.06 -13.06 -12.50
C ARG A 115 20.50 -13.09 -11.08
N PRO A 116 20.41 -14.26 -10.44
CA PRO A 116 20.01 -14.33 -9.05
C PRO A 116 21.09 -13.74 -8.15
N ALA A 117 20.72 -12.82 -7.27
CA ALA A 117 21.63 -12.20 -6.31
C ALA A 117 20.87 -11.43 -5.22
N ALA A 118 21.56 -11.08 -4.14
CA ALA A 118 21.09 -10.10 -3.17
C ALA A 118 21.80 -8.77 -3.44
N TYR A 119 21.03 -7.80 -3.91
CA TYR A 119 21.52 -6.49 -4.27
C TYR A 119 21.38 -5.52 -3.09
N ASP A 120 22.32 -4.59 -2.93
CA ASP A 120 22.02 -3.36 -2.20
C ASP A 120 20.96 -2.58 -2.98
N LEU A 121 19.90 -2.14 -2.29
CA LEU A 121 18.75 -1.53 -2.96
C LEU A 121 19.13 -0.21 -3.64
N ASP A 122 19.93 0.63 -3.01
CA ASP A 122 20.26 1.96 -3.56
C ASP A 122 21.12 1.82 -4.81
N GLU A 123 22.08 0.89 -4.82
CA GLU A 123 22.87 0.55 -6.01
C GLU A 123 22.01 -0.16 -7.09
N PHE A 124 21.05 -0.96 -6.67
CA PHE A 124 20.14 -1.64 -7.60
C PHE A 124 19.23 -0.67 -8.36
N ILE A 125 18.66 0.33 -7.67
CA ILE A 125 17.72 1.28 -8.29
C ILE A 125 18.42 2.42 -9.05
N LYS A 126 19.67 2.74 -8.73
CA LYS A 126 20.44 3.86 -9.29
C LYS A 126 20.44 3.99 -10.82
N PRO A 127 20.50 2.90 -11.62
CA PRO A 127 20.50 2.99 -13.08
C PRO A 127 19.12 3.28 -13.69
N PHE A 128 18.04 3.20 -12.92
CA PHE A 128 16.70 3.39 -13.45
C PHE A 128 16.25 4.85 -13.39
N ALA A 129 15.49 5.26 -14.38
CA ALA A 129 14.79 6.55 -14.34
C ALA A 129 13.62 6.48 -13.35
N LEU A 130 13.53 7.47 -12.48
CA LEU A 130 12.38 7.63 -11.59
C LEU A 130 11.25 8.37 -12.31
N GLU A 131 10.04 7.85 -12.19
CA GLU A 131 8.84 8.44 -12.76
C GLU A 131 7.81 8.77 -11.69
N GLU A 132 7.22 9.97 -11.78
CA GLU A 132 6.01 10.30 -11.02
C GLU A 132 4.80 9.69 -11.72
N ARG A 133 4.01 8.93 -10.97
CA ARG A 133 2.79 8.26 -11.41
C ARG A 133 1.65 8.65 -10.49
N ILE A 134 0.76 9.50 -10.98
CA ILE A 134 -0.46 9.88 -10.25
C ILE A 134 -1.51 8.79 -10.49
N TYR A 135 -1.75 7.96 -9.48
CA TYR A 135 -2.62 6.80 -9.60
C TYR A 135 -3.75 6.81 -8.60
N ARG A 136 -4.92 6.30 -9.03
CA ARG A 136 -5.98 5.90 -8.12
C ARG A 136 -5.52 4.70 -7.31
N LEU A 137 -5.79 4.71 -6.02
CA LEU A 137 -5.68 3.58 -5.11
C LEU A 137 -7.08 3.22 -4.61
N ARG A 138 -7.48 1.96 -4.70
CA ARG A 138 -8.76 1.45 -4.21
C ARG A 138 -8.52 0.32 -3.20
N CYS A 139 -8.92 0.55 -1.97
CA CYS A 139 -8.89 -0.50 -0.95
C CYS A 139 -10.12 -1.40 -1.06
N VAL A 140 -9.95 -2.69 -0.77
CA VAL A 140 -11.07 -3.64 -0.68
C VAL A 140 -12.13 -3.19 0.33
N GLU A 141 -11.75 -2.41 1.36
CA GLU A 141 -12.63 -1.81 2.37
C GLU A 141 -13.49 -0.63 1.86
N ALA A 142 -13.64 -0.49 0.54
CA ALA A 142 -14.48 0.52 -0.10
C ALA A 142 -14.11 1.99 0.16
N TRP A 143 -12.82 2.29 0.31
CA TRP A 143 -12.28 3.63 0.27
C TRP A 143 -11.20 3.78 -0.80
N SER A 144 -10.91 5.00 -1.22
CA SER A 144 -9.96 5.28 -2.30
C SER A 144 -9.20 6.59 -2.07
N MET A 145 -8.07 6.71 -2.77
CA MET A 145 -7.22 7.91 -2.83
C MET A 145 -6.69 8.11 -4.24
N VAL A 146 -6.18 9.30 -4.53
CA VAL A 146 -5.33 9.62 -5.70
C VAL A 146 -3.97 10.03 -5.17
N ILE A 147 -2.94 9.26 -5.52
CA ILE A 147 -1.62 9.34 -4.89
C ILE A 147 -0.55 9.54 -5.96
N PRO A 148 0.33 10.57 -5.83
CA PRO A 148 1.47 10.79 -6.72
C PRO A 148 2.67 9.95 -6.27
N TRP A 149 2.72 8.71 -6.71
CA TRP A 149 3.85 7.81 -6.46
C TRP A 149 5.07 8.22 -7.26
N VAL A 150 6.26 7.98 -6.72
CA VAL A 150 7.52 8.02 -7.47
C VAL A 150 8.09 6.61 -7.48
N GLY A 151 8.38 6.08 -8.67
CA GLY A 151 8.83 4.70 -8.78
C GLY A 151 9.51 4.37 -10.10
N ILE A 152 9.78 3.09 -10.25
CA ILE A 152 10.44 2.48 -11.40
C ILE A 152 9.44 1.52 -12.05
N PRO A 153 9.22 1.54 -13.37
CA PRO A 153 8.45 0.50 -14.05
C PRO A 153 8.98 -0.88 -13.70
N LEU A 154 8.11 -1.78 -13.22
CA LEU A 154 8.56 -3.12 -12.87
C LEU A 154 9.08 -3.90 -14.09
N ALA A 155 8.59 -3.58 -15.28
CA ALA A 155 9.10 -4.12 -16.54
C ALA A 155 10.61 -3.88 -16.74
N ASP A 156 11.12 -2.70 -16.35
CA ASP A 156 12.53 -2.37 -16.47
C ASP A 156 13.39 -3.19 -15.49
N VAL A 157 12.87 -3.39 -14.28
CA VAL A 157 13.50 -4.27 -13.29
C VAL A 157 13.54 -5.71 -13.80
N ILE A 158 12.42 -6.22 -14.33
CA ILE A 158 12.31 -7.56 -14.90
C ILE A 158 13.29 -7.74 -16.06
N LYS A 159 13.37 -6.76 -16.97
CA LYS A 159 14.33 -6.77 -18.07
C LYS A 159 15.77 -6.88 -17.58
N ARG A 160 16.14 -6.18 -16.50
CA ARG A 160 17.50 -6.21 -15.94
C ARG A 160 17.90 -7.56 -15.36
N VAL A 161 16.95 -8.29 -14.75
CA VAL A 161 17.23 -9.58 -14.09
C VAL A 161 17.10 -10.77 -15.03
N GLU A 162 16.62 -10.55 -16.26
CA GLU A 162 16.56 -11.52 -17.35
C GLU A 162 15.87 -12.83 -16.93
N PRO A 163 14.54 -12.82 -16.70
CA PRO A 163 13.82 -14.03 -16.37
C PRO A 163 13.86 -15.03 -17.51
N THR A 164 13.99 -16.32 -17.20
CA THR A 164 13.92 -17.40 -18.19
C THR A 164 12.49 -17.65 -18.62
N SER A 165 12.28 -18.41 -19.72
CA SER A 165 10.95 -18.77 -20.22
C SER A 165 10.10 -19.59 -19.22
N LYS A 166 10.72 -20.14 -18.18
CA LYS A 166 10.05 -20.86 -17.08
C LYS A 166 9.32 -19.92 -16.12
N ALA A 167 9.75 -18.64 -16.02
CA ALA A 167 9.09 -17.68 -15.15
C ALA A 167 7.68 -17.35 -15.67
N LYS A 168 6.66 -17.71 -14.92
CA LYS A 168 5.25 -17.43 -15.21
C LYS A 168 4.66 -16.37 -14.26
N TYR A 169 5.24 -16.26 -13.08
CA TYR A 169 4.81 -15.35 -12.02
C TYR A 169 6.01 -14.70 -11.35
N VAL A 170 5.76 -13.55 -10.75
CA VAL A 170 6.66 -12.90 -9.79
C VAL A 170 6.02 -12.97 -8.42
N GLU A 171 6.70 -13.60 -7.48
CA GLU A 171 6.38 -13.62 -6.06
C GLU A 171 7.16 -12.53 -5.34
N PHE A 172 6.49 -11.76 -4.52
CA PHE A 172 7.06 -10.71 -3.70
C PHE A 172 6.96 -11.10 -2.24
N VAL A 173 8.04 -10.88 -1.47
CA VAL A 173 8.07 -11.16 -0.03
C VAL A 173 8.48 -9.91 0.72
N SER A 174 7.72 -9.56 1.76
CA SER A 174 8.00 -8.45 2.66
C SER A 174 9.04 -8.84 3.72
N LEU A 175 9.61 -7.85 4.39
CA LEU A 175 10.50 -8.06 5.53
C LEU A 175 9.77 -8.81 6.66
N MET A 176 10.42 -9.85 7.20
CA MET A 176 10.04 -10.49 8.46
C MET A 176 10.99 -10.05 9.56
N ASP A 177 10.54 -9.14 10.42
CA ASP A 177 11.32 -8.63 11.55
C ASP A 177 10.39 -8.09 12.65
N PRO A 178 9.92 -8.94 13.56
CA PRO A 178 8.97 -8.55 14.61
C PRO A 178 9.56 -7.56 15.65
N VAL A 179 10.87 -7.32 15.62
CA VAL A 179 11.50 -6.29 16.46
C VAL A 179 11.28 -4.91 15.88
N ARG A 180 11.50 -4.75 14.57
CA ARG A 180 11.33 -3.48 13.86
C ARG A 180 9.88 -3.24 13.38
N MET A 181 9.11 -4.31 13.21
CA MET A 181 7.72 -4.33 12.73
C MET A 181 6.83 -5.02 13.76
N PRO A 182 6.41 -4.31 14.82
CA PRO A 182 5.78 -4.92 16.01
C PRO A 182 4.43 -5.61 15.73
N GLY A 183 3.73 -5.23 14.66
CA GLY A 183 2.48 -5.89 14.25
C GLY A 183 2.67 -7.35 13.84
N GLN A 184 3.88 -7.75 13.43
CA GLN A 184 4.20 -9.13 13.09
C GLN A 184 4.27 -10.07 14.32
N ARG A 185 4.15 -9.55 15.55
CA ARG A 185 4.03 -10.36 16.77
C ARG A 185 2.61 -10.88 16.97
N ALA A 186 1.64 -10.25 16.33
CA ALA A 186 0.25 -10.65 16.40
C ALA A 186 -0.06 -11.70 15.31
N ASP A 187 -0.86 -12.70 15.68
CA ASP A 187 -1.31 -13.76 14.77
C ASP A 187 -2.54 -13.30 13.96
N VAL A 188 -2.39 -12.16 13.27
CA VAL A 188 -3.45 -11.57 12.44
C VAL A 188 -3.33 -11.95 10.96
N LEU A 189 -2.12 -12.27 10.51
CA LEU A 189 -1.81 -12.74 9.16
C LEU A 189 -0.68 -13.76 9.20
N PRO A 190 -0.60 -14.68 8.23
CA PRO A 190 0.60 -15.52 8.05
C PRO A 190 1.77 -14.65 7.57
N TRP A 191 2.80 -14.52 8.41
CA TRP A 191 4.01 -13.74 8.13
C TRP A 191 5.13 -14.60 7.55
N PRO A 192 6.04 -14.02 6.71
CA PRO A 192 6.01 -12.66 6.16
C PRO A 192 4.86 -12.46 5.17
N TYR A 193 4.48 -11.21 4.92
CA TYR A 193 3.49 -10.89 3.90
C TYR A 193 4.04 -11.27 2.51
N VAL A 194 3.22 -11.98 1.73
CA VAL A 194 3.55 -12.48 0.38
C VAL A 194 2.49 -12.04 -0.61
N GLU A 195 2.91 -11.62 -1.78
CA GLU A 195 2.07 -11.30 -2.91
C GLU A 195 2.60 -11.90 -4.22
N GLY A 196 1.74 -11.98 -5.23
CA GLY A 196 2.12 -12.47 -6.54
C GLY A 196 1.44 -11.73 -7.68
N LEU A 197 2.13 -11.67 -8.82
CA LEU A 197 1.60 -11.20 -10.10
C LEU A 197 1.93 -12.23 -11.19
N ARG A 198 1.04 -12.36 -12.19
CA ARG A 198 1.42 -12.99 -13.46
C ARG A 198 2.49 -12.13 -14.15
N MET A 199 3.30 -12.75 -15.02
CA MET A 199 4.36 -12.02 -15.73
C MET A 199 3.82 -10.90 -16.61
N ASP A 200 2.67 -11.09 -17.26
CA ASP A 200 2.01 -10.05 -18.09
C ASP A 200 1.50 -8.87 -17.24
N GLU A 201 0.99 -9.12 -16.03
CA GLU A 201 0.64 -8.07 -15.06
C GLU A 201 1.89 -7.35 -14.53
N ALA A 202 2.95 -8.11 -14.23
CA ALA A 202 4.20 -7.57 -13.71
C ALA A 202 4.95 -6.71 -14.74
N THR A 203 4.87 -7.06 -16.03
CA THR A 203 5.49 -6.30 -17.13
C THR A 203 4.59 -5.22 -17.71
N HIS A 204 3.35 -5.10 -17.23
CA HIS A 204 2.44 -4.07 -17.71
C HIS A 204 2.97 -2.65 -17.39
N PRO A 205 2.88 -1.69 -18.32
CA PRO A 205 3.42 -0.33 -18.11
C PRO A 205 2.91 0.41 -16.87
N LEU A 206 1.72 0.08 -16.38
CA LEU A 206 1.16 0.68 -15.16
C LEU A 206 1.73 0.09 -13.86
N THR A 207 2.39 -1.07 -13.89
CA THR A 207 2.95 -1.70 -12.70
C THR A 207 4.30 -1.08 -12.35
N ILE A 208 4.44 -0.55 -11.13
CA ILE A 208 5.68 0.07 -10.66
C ILE A 208 6.13 -0.46 -9.30
N LEU A 209 7.43 -0.38 -9.06
CA LEU A 209 8.02 -0.42 -7.73
C LEU A 209 8.20 1.02 -7.25
N ALA A 210 7.38 1.46 -6.30
CA ALA A 210 7.44 2.81 -5.76
C ALA A 210 8.51 2.91 -4.67
N VAL A 211 9.32 3.97 -4.74
CA VAL A 211 10.37 4.34 -3.79
C VAL A 211 10.14 5.72 -3.19
N GLY A 212 9.06 6.39 -3.63
CA GLY A 212 8.68 7.72 -3.16
C GLY A 212 7.22 8.03 -3.36
N VAL A 213 6.80 9.15 -2.78
CA VAL A 213 5.47 9.75 -2.87
C VAL A 213 5.59 11.27 -2.73
N TYR A 214 4.78 12.04 -3.46
CA TYR A 214 4.85 13.53 -3.50
C TYR A 214 6.25 14.08 -3.82
N GLY A 215 7.02 13.39 -4.67
CA GLY A 215 8.39 13.79 -5.02
C GLY A 215 9.44 13.52 -3.94
N GLU A 216 9.07 12.91 -2.84
CA GLU A 216 9.92 12.62 -1.68
C GLU A 216 10.15 11.13 -1.50
N VAL A 217 11.22 10.76 -0.77
CA VAL A 217 11.48 9.38 -0.36
C VAL A 217 10.27 8.81 0.36
N LEU A 218 9.94 7.56 0.07
CA LEU A 218 8.77 6.88 0.60
C LEU A 218 8.79 6.83 2.13
N PRO A 219 7.76 7.39 2.81
CA PRO A 219 7.65 7.31 4.26
C PRO A 219 7.50 5.87 4.74
N ASN A 220 7.97 5.60 5.95
CA ASN A 220 7.94 4.27 6.55
C ASN A 220 6.55 3.64 6.52
N GLN A 221 5.53 4.38 6.96
CA GLN A 221 4.13 3.95 7.01
C GLN A 221 3.51 3.71 5.62
N ASN A 222 4.13 4.22 4.57
CA ASN A 222 3.69 4.00 3.19
C ASN A 222 4.40 2.82 2.51
N GLY A 223 5.29 2.10 3.24
CA GLY A 223 5.93 0.88 2.77
C GLY A 223 7.39 1.01 2.37
N ALA A 224 8.13 1.99 2.98
CA ALA A 224 9.57 2.14 2.74
C ALA A 224 10.35 0.84 2.93
N PRO A 225 11.48 0.68 2.21
CA PRO A 225 12.05 1.59 1.23
C PRO A 225 11.50 1.41 -0.19
N ILE A 226 10.80 0.30 -0.45
CA ILE A 226 10.27 -0.07 -1.76
C ILE A 226 9.00 -0.88 -1.62
N ARG A 227 8.00 -0.56 -2.43
CA ARG A 227 6.70 -1.24 -2.46
C ARG A 227 6.17 -1.43 -3.86
N LEU A 228 5.27 -2.40 -4.03
CA LEU A 228 4.53 -2.61 -5.26
C LEU A 228 3.34 -1.65 -5.35
N VAL A 229 3.08 -1.13 -6.56
CA VAL A 229 1.86 -0.39 -6.90
C VAL A 229 1.30 -0.91 -8.23
N VAL A 230 0.05 -1.37 -8.17
CA VAL A 230 -0.71 -1.89 -9.32
C VAL A 230 -2.07 -1.22 -9.30
N PRO A 231 -2.29 -0.12 -10.05
CA PRO A 231 -3.40 0.79 -9.80
C PRO A 231 -4.79 0.22 -10.10
N TRP A 232 -4.90 -0.82 -10.92
CA TRP A 232 -6.18 -1.46 -11.24
C TRP A 232 -6.59 -2.59 -10.28
N LYS A 233 -5.71 -2.92 -9.31
CA LYS A 233 -5.95 -3.94 -8.30
C LYS A 233 -6.26 -3.33 -6.95
N TYR A 234 -6.96 -4.08 -6.09
CA TYR A 234 -7.16 -3.66 -4.71
C TYR A 234 -5.84 -3.43 -3.97
N GLY A 235 -5.84 -2.46 -3.05
CA GLY A 235 -4.65 -1.98 -2.37
C GLY A 235 -3.85 -3.03 -1.60
N PHE A 236 -4.47 -4.14 -1.16
CA PHE A 236 -3.76 -5.22 -0.48
C PHE A 236 -2.75 -5.94 -1.39
N LYS A 237 -2.93 -5.86 -2.72
CA LYS A 237 -1.95 -6.34 -3.71
C LYS A 237 -0.62 -5.56 -3.65
N GLY A 238 -0.65 -4.35 -3.13
CA GLY A 238 0.50 -3.46 -3.01
C GLY A 238 1.38 -3.80 -1.81
N ILE A 239 2.06 -4.94 -1.85
CA ILE A 239 3.02 -5.37 -0.82
C ILE A 239 4.08 -4.32 -0.55
N LYS A 240 4.45 -4.15 0.73
CA LYS A 240 5.32 -3.10 1.26
C LYS A 240 6.61 -3.66 1.80
N SER A 241 7.66 -2.80 1.92
CA SER A 241 8.95 -3.19 2.51
C SER A 241 9.49 -4.48 1.90
N ILE A 242 9.52 -4.56 0.57
CA ILE A 242 9.89 -5.75 -0.18
C ILE A 242 11.37 -6.07 0.03
N VAL A 243 11.66 -7.32 0.41
CA VAL A 243 13.03 -7.86 0.54
C VAL A 243 13.36 -8.88 -0.54
N LYS A 244 12.35 -9.39 -1.26
CA LYS A 244 12.57 -10.45 -2.24
C LYS A 244 11.59 -10.38 -3.41
N LEU A 245 12.12 -10.57 -4.62
CA LEU A 245 11.38 -10.91 -5.83
C LEU A 245 11.82 -12.31 -6.28
N ARG A 246 10.89 -13.25 -6.31
CA ARG A 246 11.16 -14.61 -6.77
C ARG A 246 10.37 -14.88 -8.05
N PHE A 247 11.06 -15.31 -9.11
CA PHE A 247 10.46 -15.65 -10.39
C PHE A 247 10.16 -17.14 -10.43
N VAL A 248 8.88 -17.51 -10.54
CA VAL A 248 8.42 -18.89 -10.37
C VAL A 248 7.53 -19.34 -11.54
N ASP A 249 7.38 -20.65 -11.72
CA ASP A 249 6.55 -21.28 -12.74
C ASP A 249 5.14 -21.66 -12.27
N TYR A 250 4.87 -21.50 -10.98
CA TYR A 250 3.58 -21.73 -10.33
C TYR A 250 2.95 -20.42 -9.83
N GLN A 251 1.62 -20.43 -9.67
CA GLN A 251 0.90 -19.29 -9.06
C GLN A 251 1.19 -19.23 -7.57
N PRO A 252 1.84 -18.13 -7.07
CA PRO A 252 2.10 -17.95 -5.66
C PRO A 252 0.81 -17.86 -4.84
N ARG A 253 0.82 -18.40 -3.64
CA ARG A 253 -0.26 -18.18 -2.67
C ARG A 253 0.01 -16.88 -1.93
N ASN A 254 -0.90 -15.91 -2.06
CA ASN A 254 -0.75 -14.66 -1.33
C ASN A 254 -1.28 -14.75 0.11
N THR A 255 -0.82 -13.83 0.96
CA THR A 255 -1.13 -13.82 2.39
C THR A 255 -2.63 -13.80 2.68
N TRP A 256 -3.41 -12.95 1.99
CA TRP A 256 -4.84 -12.86 2.23
C TRP A 256 -5.61 -14.09 1.74
N GLN A 257 -5.18 -14.74 0.63
CA GLN A 257 -5.76 -16.02 0.22
C GLN A 257 -5.54 -17.13 1.26
N LEU A 258 -4.38 -17.11 1.92
CA LEU A 258 -4.09 -18.07 2.99
C LEU A 258 -4.93 -17.79 4.24
N GLN A 259 -5.14 -16.52 4.58
CA GLN A 259 -5.86 -16.10 5.78
C GLN A 259 -7.37 -16.30 5.65
N THR A 260 -7.96 -15.85 4.54
CA THR A 260 -9.42 -15.91 4.30
C THR A 260 -9.71 -16.17 2.82
N PRO A 261 -9.56 -17.42 2.36
CA PRO A 261 -9.65 -17.80 0.93
C PRO A 261 -11.04 -17.53 0.31
N ASN A 262 -12.09 -17.45 1.13
CA ASN A 262 -13.44 -17.14 0.65
C ASN A 262 -13.69 -15.64 0.44
N GLU A 263 -12.77 -14.78 0.90
CA GLU A 263 -12.90 -13.32 0.82
C GLU A 263 -11.90 -12.69 -0.17
N TYR A 264 -10.75 -13.34 -0.39
CA TYR A 264 -9.63 -12.78 -1.17
C TYR A 264 -9.13 -13.76 -2.21
N GLY A 265 -9.11 -13.31 -3.47
CA GLY A 265 -8.57 -14.05 -4.59
C GLY A 265 -7.13 -13.66 -4.95
N PHE A 266 -6.57 -14.39 -5.92
CA PHE A 266 -5.21 -14.11 -6.41
C PHE A 266 -5.13 -12.82 -7.21
N TYR A 267 -6.08 -12.59 -8.12
CA TYR A 267 -6.01 -11.45 -9.05
C TYR A 267 -6.24 -10.13 -8.36
N ALA A 268 -7.17 -10.07 -7.42
CA ALA A 268 -7.49 -8.86 -6.65
C ALA A 268 -7.81 -7.64 -7.52
N ASN A 269 -8.38 -7.86 -8.71
CA ASN A 269 -8.79 -6.78 -9.60
C ASN A 269 -9.98 -6.02 -9.02
N VAL A 270 -9.94 -4.69 -9.07
CA VAL A 270 -11.09 -3.89 -8.62
C VAL A 270 -12.29 -4.18 -9.51
N ASN A 271 -13.33 -4.77 -8.92
CA ASN A 271 -14.54 -5.18 -9.62
C ASN A 271 -15.79 -4.75 -8.82
N PRO A 272 -16.56 -3.74 -9.30
CA PRO A 272 -17.75 -3.28 -8.61
C PRO A 272 -18.93 -4.28 -8.66
N GLU A 273 -18.84 -5.33 -9.49
CA GLU A 273 -19.89 -6.34 -9.67
C GLU A 273 -19.67 -7.60 -8.79
N VAL A 274 -18.55 -7.65 -8.07
CA VAL A 274 -18.23 -8.74 -7.14
C VAL A 274 -18.05 -8.14 -5.75
N ASP A 275 -19.08 -8.31 -4.94
CA ASP A 275 -19.08 -7.82 -3.56
C ASP A 275 -18.14 -8.63 -2.67
N HIS A 276 -17.56 -7.98 -1.68
CA HIS A 276 -16.95 -8.67 -0.55
C HIS A 276 -18.06 -9.34 0.29
N PRO A 277 -17.86 -10.51 0.89
CA PRO A 277 -18.91 -11.19 1.67
C PRO A 277 -19.56 -10.34 2.77
N ARG A 278 -18.88 -9.29 3.24
CA ARG A 278 -19.32 -8.43 4.35
C ARG A 278 -19.79 -7.04 3.92
N TRP A 279 -19.50 -6.58 2.69
CA TRP A 279 -19.90 -5.25 2.18
C TRP A 279 -19.90 -5.21 0.67
N SER A 280 -20.62 -4.20 0.13
CA SER A 280 -20.67 -3.98 -1.32
C SER A 280 -19.46 -3.23 -1.86
N GLN A 281 -19.01 -3.64 -3.05
CA GLN A 281 -17.94 -3.00 -3.80
C GLN A 281 -18.45 -1.99 -4.84
N ALA A 282 -19.76 -1.85 -5.01
CA ALA A 282 -20.35 -0.99 -6.05
C ALA A 282 -20.03 0.51 -5.87
N ARG A 283 -19.77 0.94 -4.64
CA ARG A 283 -19.46 2.33 -4.32
C ARG A 283 -18.27 2.43 -3.38
N GLU A 284 -17.54 3.55 -3.50
CA GLU A 284 -16.38 3.84 -2.68
C GLU A 284 -16.44 5.25 -2.10
N ARG A 285 -15.73 5.47 -1.00
CA ARG A 285 -15.51 6.79 -0.41
C ARG A 285 -14.10 7.26 -0.74
N ARG A 286 -13.95 8.31 -1.55
CA ARG A 286 -12.67 8.99 -1.67
C ARG A 286 -12.34 9.68 -0.35
N ILE A 287 -11.18 9.37 0.23
CA ILE A 287 -10.75 10.02 1.49
C ILE A 287 -10.71 11.54 1.26
N GLY A 288 -11.19 12.30 2.24
CA GLY A 288 -11.38 13.76 2.13
C GLY A 288 -12.69 14.19 1.47
N GLU A 289 -13.46 13.28 0.84
CA GLU A 289 -14.78 13.59 0.26
C GLU A 289 -15.93 13.14 1.19
N PHE A 290 -17.03 13.89 1.14
CA PHE A 290 -18.21 13.59 1.95
C PHE A 290 -19.08 12.49 1.34
N PHE A 291 -19.28 12.50 0.02
CA PHE A 291 -20.16 11.56 -0.67
C PHE A 291 -19.41 10.37 -1.26
N LYS A 292 -20.05 9.19 -1.21
CA LYS A 292 -19.57 8.02 -1.93
C LYS A 292 -19.77 8.18 -3.44
N ARG A 293 -18.78 7.76 -4.23
CA ARG A 293 -18.82 7.68 -5.69
C ARG A 293 -19.01 6.24 -6.17
N LYS A 294 -19.37 6.06 -7.44
CA LYS A 294 -19.40 4.74 -8.08
C LYS A 294 -17.97 4.19 -8.20
N THR A 295 -17.76 2.94 -7.84
CA THR A 295 -16.50 2.24 -8.12
C THR A 295 -16.41 1.92 -9.62
N LEU A 296 -15.25 2.14 -10.21
CA LEU A 296 -14.98 1.83 -11.62
C LEU A 296 -14.34 0.46 -11.75
N MET A 297 -14.73 -0.32 -12.78
CA MET A 297 -14.09 -1.57 -13.14
C MET A 297 -12.57 -1.34 -13.35
N PHE A 298 -11.75 -2.24 -12.79
CA PHE A 298 -10.29 -2.08 -12.78
C PHE A 298 -9.84 -0.71 -12.24
N ASN A 299 -10.58 -0.16 -11.29
CA ASN A 299 -10.30 1.17 -10.71
C ASN A 299 -10.23 2.30 -11.76
N GLY A 300 -10.92 2.13 -12.89
CA GLY A 300 -10.93 3.08 -14.01
C GLY A 300 -9.75 2.94 -14.99
N TYR A 301 -9.06 1.81 -14.98
CA TYR A 301 -7.97 1.48 -15.93
C TYR A 301 -8.39 0.38 -16.93
N ALA A 302 -9.69 0.17 -17.15
CA ALA A 302 -10.21 -0.90 -18.01
C ALA A 302 -9.63 -0.85 -19.42
N ASP A 303 -9.55 0.33 -20.05
CA ASP A 303 -9.03 0.51 -21.41
C ASP A 303 -7.57 0.01 -21.57
N GLN A 304 -6.78 0.09 -20.49
CA GLN A 304 -5.39 -0.32 -20.52
C GLN A 304 -5.17 -1.80 -20.16
N VAL A 305 -6.05 -2.39 -19.31
CA VAL A 305 -5.74 -3.68 -18.68
C VAL A 305 -6.76 -4.79 -18.94
N ALA A 306 -7.97 -4.48 -19.42
CA ALA A 306 -9.02 -5.49 -19.58
C ALA A 306 -8.61 -6.64 -20.51
N SER A 307 -7.79 -6.34 -21.52
CA SER A 307 -7.27 -7.36 -22.47
C SER A 307 -6.40 -8.43 -21.80
N LEU A 308 -5.74 -8.14 -20.66
CA LEU A 308 -4.97 -9.13 -19.89
C LEU A 308 -5.85 -10.27 -19.35
N TYR A 309 -7.15 -10.03 -19.23
CA TYR A 309 -8.12 -10.93 -18.60
C TYR A 309 -9.13 -11.50 -19.58
N THR A 310 -8.89 -11.36 -20.89
CA THR A 310 -9.77 -11.92 -21.94
C THR A 310 -9.93 -13.44 -21.74
N GLY A 311 -11.18 -13.90 -21.68
CA GLY A 311 -11.51 -15.31 -21.44
C GLY A 311 -11.48 -15.75 -19.97
N LEU A 312 -11.11 -14.86 -19.02
CA LEU A 312 -11.16 -15.16 -17.60
C LEU A 312 -12.51 -14.71 -17.01
N ASP A 313 -13.18 -15.61 -16.30
CA ASP A 313 -14.38 -15.25 -15.51
C ASP A 313 -13.96 -14.45 -14.27
N LEU A 314 -14.15 -13.12 -14.32
CA LEU A 314 -13.75 -12.19 -13.25
C LEU A 314 -14.64 -12.28 -11.98
N ARG A 315 -15.75 -13.05 -12.03
CA ARG A 315 -16.56 -13.30 -10.82
C ARG A 315 -16.00 -14.46 -10.01
N LYS A 316 -15.32 -15.41 -10.67
CA LYS A 316 -14.64 -16.54 -10.03
C LYS A 316 -13.18 -16.27 -9.72
N ASN A 317 -12.57 -15.39 -10.52
CA ASN A 317 -11.14 -15.06 -10.45
C ASN A 317 -10.99 -13.60 -9.96
N PHE A 318 -11.33 -13.39 -8.71
CA PHE A 318 -11.23 -12.10 -8.02
C PHE A 318 -9.97 -11.95 -7.16
#